data_098690d2ce7f6251721cf2d4c575987f
#
_entry.id   098690d2ce7f6251721cf2d4c575987f
#
_cell.length_a   1.000
_cell.length_b   1.000
_cell.length_c   1.000
_cell.angle_alpha   90.00
_cell.angle_beta   90.00
_cell.angle_gamma   90.00
#
_symmetry.space_group_name_H-M   'P 1'
#
loop_
_entity.id
_entity.type
_entity.pdbx_description
1 polymer ?
#
loop_
_entity_poly.entity_id
_entity_poly.type
_entity_poly.pdbx_seq_one_letter_code
_entity_poly.pdbx_strand_id
1 'polypeptide(L)'
;QSVSLSARLVGIWTGDPRFIDGEGAPKALPRTAEDPDVASFDSLMRAVSTDVRAKVILDEWVRLAVVSIDDAGMVTLNQGAFVPSRGFDEKAYYLGRNVADHMATSVHNLLGDGEPLFERAVYYDRLTPKSIELLRERARDVGMQALLELNKDALALADKDEGDAEATERMSLGLYYYDGPDEKLAGGPDADDQRDDSDDSESGKTGGQV
;
A
#
# COMPACT_ATOMS: atom_id res chain seq x y z
N GLN A 1 -1.91 -18.65 -4.64
CA GLN A 1 -2.42 -17.82 -5.75
C GLN A 1 -1.23 -17.11 -6.36
N SER A 2 -0.97 -17.36 -7.66
CA SER A 2 0.12 -16.68 -8.36
C SER A 2 -0.10 -15.16 -8.29
N VAL A 3 0.97 -14.43 -8.02
CA VAL A 3 1.02 -12.97 -8.15
C VAL A 3 0.52 -12.62 -9.55
N SER A 4 -0.38 -11.66 -9.67
CA SER A 4 -0.91 -11.28 -10.98
C SER A 4 0.24 -10.85 -11.90
N LEU A 5 0.13 -11.15 -13.19
CA LEU A 5 1.10 -10.74 -14.21
C LEU A 5 1.45 -9.25 -14.09
N SER A 6 0.43 -8.40 -13.85
CA SER A 6 0.61 -6.96 -13.66
C SER A 6 1.47 -6.62 -12.43
N ALA A 7 1.26 -7.30 -11.30
CA ALA A 7 2.05 -7.05 -10.11
C ALA A 7 3.51 -7.47 -10.29
N ARG A 8 3.78 -8.58 -11.00
CA ARG A 8 5.15 -8.99 -11.36
C ARG A 8 5.83 -8.00 -12.30
N LEU A 9 5.12 -7.51 -13.31
CA LEU A 9 5.64 -6.49 -14.23
C LEU A 9 5.99 -5.20 -13.52
N VAL A 10 5.12 -4.68 -12.64
CA VAL A 10 5.41 -3.50 -11.83
C VAL A 10 6.60 -3.77 -10.92
N GLY A 11 6.65 -4.94 -10.28
CA GLY A 11 7.75 -5.34 -9.42
C GLY A 11 9.10 -5.31 -10.14
N ILE A 12 9.20 -5.89 -11.34
CA ILE A 12 10.42 -5.88 -12.16
C ILE A 12 10.74 -4.45 -12.63
N TRP A 13 9.75 -3.67 -13.09
CA TRP A 13 10.00 -2.31 -13.55
C TRP A 13 10.55 -1.40 -12.46
N THR A 14 10.16 -1.63 -11.20
CA THR A 14 10.57 -0.83 -10.04
C THR A 14 11.77 -1.39 -9.28
N GLY A 15 12.20 -2.63 -9.57
CA GLY A 15 13.26 -3.31 -8.81
C GLY A 15 14.46 -3.77 -9.63
N ASP A 16 14.28 -4.06 -10.93
CA ASP A 16 15.36 -4.57 -11.79
C ASP A 16 16.23 -3.41 -12.31
N PRO A 17 17.57 -3.47 -12.14
CA PRO A 17 18.51 -2.44 -12.58
C PRO A 17 18.41 -2.05 -14.06
N ARG A 18 17.92 -2.93 -14.92
CA ARG A 18 17.72 -2.64 -16.35
C ARG A 18 16.65 -1.57 -16.58
N PHE A 19 15.63 -1.54 -15.74
CA PHE A 19 14.42 -0.73 -15.91
C PHE A 19 14.33 0.47 -14.96
N ILE A 20 15.31 0.63 -14.04
CA ILE A 20 15.42 1.79 -13.16
C ILE A 20 16.54 2.72 -13.60
N ASP A 21 16.45 4.00 -13.28
CA ASP A 21 17.48 5.01 -13.54
C ASP A 21 18.54 5.05 -12.42
N GLY A 22 19.48 6.00 -12.53
CA GLY A 22 20.55 6.15 -11.54
C GLY A 22 20.09 6.61 -10.15
N GLU A 23 18.86 7.10 -10.02
CA GLU A 23 18.23 7.52 -8.77
C GLU A 23 17.35 6.42 -8.18
N GLY A 24 17.20 5.28 -8.89
CA GLY A 24 16.38 4.15 -8.48
C GLY A 24 14.90 4.29 -8.86
N ALA A 25 14.55 5.27 -9.68
CA ALA A 25 13.20 5.44 -10.17
C ALA A 25 12.95 4.65 -11.48
N PRO A 26 11.71 4.18 -11.74
CA PRO A 26 11.37 3.50 -12.98
C PRO A 26 11.62 4.38 -14.19
N LYS A 27 12.41 3.89 -15.16
CA LYS A 27 12.65 4.59 -16.43
C LYS A 27 11.37 4.70 -17.26
N ALA A 28 11.23 5.79 -18.02
CA ALA A 28 10.34 5.80 -19.17
C ALA A 28 10.91 4.85 -20.23
N LEU A 29 10.09 3.94 -20.76
CA LEU A 29 10.50 2.89 -21.69
C LEU A 29 9.90 3.14 -23.07
N PRO A 30 10.67 2.99 -24.18
CA PRO A 30 10.06 2.86 -25.49
C PRO A 30 9.20 1.60 -25.54
N ARG A 31 8.19 1.57 -26.40
CA ARG A 31 7.33 0.38 -26.56
C ARG A 31 8.13 -0.84 -26.99
N THR A 32 9.02 -0.67 -27.95
CA THR A 32 9.94 -1.68 -28.46
C THR A 32 11.31 -1.08 -28.66
N ALA A 33 12.35 -1.89 -28.66
CA ALA A 33 13.70 -1.49 -29.03
C ALA A 33 14.23 -2.46 -30.10
N GLU A 34 14.99 -1.93 -31.06
CA GLU A 34 15.67 -2.74 -32.08
C GLU A 34 16.85 -3.51 -31.48
N ASP A 35 17.56 -2.86 -30.54
CA ASP A 35 18.64 -3.45 -29.78
C ASP A 35 18.08 -4.20 -28.57
N PRO A 36 18.33 -5.50 -28.43
CA PRO A 36 17.84 -6.31 -27.31
C PRO A 36 18.41 -5.87 -25.93
N ASP A 37 19.54 -5.17 -25.91
CA ASP A 37 20.16 -4.66 -24.70
C ASP A 37 19.51 -3.33 -24.22
N VAL A 38 18.70 -2.71 -25.06
CA VAL A 38 17.95 -1.50 -24.69
C VAL A 38 16.65 -1.87 -23.99
N ALA A 39 16.50 -1.35 -22.78
CA ALA A 39 15.27 -1.52 -22.01
C ALA A 39 14.07 -0.96 -22.77
N SER A 40 13.01 -1.78 -22.91
CA SER A 40 11.75 -1.41 -23.55
C SER A 40 10.59 -2.07 -22.82
N PHE A 41 9.35 -1.61 -23.06
CA PHE A 41 8.16 -2.25 -22.50
C PHE A 41 8.04 -3.70 -22.99
N ASP A 42 8.43 -3.98 -24.22
CA ASP A 42 8.44 -5.32 -24.78
C ASP A 42 9.49 -6.24 -24.10
N SER A 43 10.69 -5.70 -23.77
CA SER A 43 11.71 -6.45 -23.01
C SER A 43 11.27 -6.69 -21.55
N LEU A 44 10.57 -5.72 -20.94
CA LEU A 44 9.96 -5.88 -19.62
C LEU A 44 8.91 -6.99 -19.63
N MET A 45 8.04 -7.03 -20.64
CA MET A 45 7.05 -8.11 -20.80
C MET A 45 7.69 -9.47 -20.93
N ARG A 46 8.75 -9.60 -21.76
CA ARG A 46 9.46 -10.87 -21.95
C ARG A 46 10.13 -11.38 -20.69
N ALA A 47 10.52 -10.50 -19.78
CA ALA A 47 11.09 -10.88 -18.49
C ALA A 47 10.08 -11.58 -17.56
N VAL A 48 8.76 -11.46 -17.83
CA VAL A 48 7.71 -12.09 -17.02
C VAL A 48 6.96 -13.19 -17.78
N SER A 49 6.69 -13.00 -19.06
CA SER A 49 5.91 -13.95 -19.87
C SER A 49 6.21 -13.77 -21.35
N THR A 50 6.37 -14.88 -22.06
CA THR A 50 6.48 -14.93 -23.52
C THR A 50 5.13 -15.19 -24.20
N ASP A 51 4.11 -15.58 -23.45
CA ASP A 51 2.82 -16.03 -23.98
C ASP A 51 1.82 -14.90 -24.16
N VAL A 52 2.01 -13.79 -23.45
CA VAL A 52 1.11 -12.64 -23.49
C VAL A 52 1.69 -11.54 -24.37
N ARG A 53 0.89 -11.03 -25.31
CA ARG A 53 1.32 -9.94 -26.17
C ARG A 53 1.44 -8.63 -25.39
N ALA A 54 2.61 -7.99 -25.42
CA ALA A 54 2.90 -6.74 -24.74
C ALA A 54 1.85 -5.66 -25.03
N LYS A 55 1.35 -5.57 -26.28
CA LYS A 55 0.32 -4.61 -26.67
C LYS A 55 -0.97 -4.74 -25.85
N VAL A 56 -1.42 -5.96 -25.58
CA VAL A 56 -2.68 -6.20 -24.84
C VAL A 56 -2.56 -5.68 -23.41
N ILE A 57 -1.45 -5.95 -22.77
CA ILE A 57 -1.19 -5.44 -21.42
C ILE A 57 -1.01 -3.92 -21.42
N LEU A 58 -0.31 -3.37 -22.41
CA LEU A 58 -0.11 -1.93 -22.53
C LEU A 58 -1.43 -1.18 -22.69
N ASP A 59 -2.30 -1.65 -23.60
CA ASP A 59 -3.61 -1.04 -23.84
C ASP A 59 -4.47 -1.07 -22.55
N GLU A 60 -4.43 -2.19 -21.82
CA GLU A 60 -5.12 -2.32 -20.55
C GLU A 60 -4.54 -1.42 -19.47
N TRP A 61 -3.23 -1.34 -19.36
CA TRP A 61 -2.56 -0.48 -18.38
C TRP A 61 -2.77 1.01 -18.64
N VAL A 62 -2.88 1.42 -19.89
CA VAL A 62 -3.30 2.80 -20.25
C VAL A 62 -4.74 3.03 -19.80
N ARG A 63 -5.65 2.08 -20.07
CA ARG A 63 -7.06 2.14 -19.64
C ARG A 63 -7.19 2.28 -18.12
N LEU A 64 -6.40 1.52 -17.36
CA LEU A 64 -6.39 1.50 -15.89
C LEU A 64 -5.57 2.66 -15.29
N ALA A 65 -4.93 3.49 -16.12
CA ALA A 65 -4.01 4.55 -15.72
C ALA A 65 -2.85 4.06 -14.83
N VAL A 66 -2.40 2.83 -15.04
CA VAL A 66 -1.15 2.27 -14.48
C VAL A 66 0.05 2.90 -15.17
N VAL A 67 -0.07 3.15 -16.48
CA VAL A 67 0.95 3.85 -17.28
C VAL A 67 0.33 4.99 -18.06
N SER A 68 1.17 5.93 -18.47
CA SER A 68 0.91 6.95 -19.47
C SER A 68 1.85 6.79 -20.65
N ILE A 69 1.44 7.29 -21.83
CA ILE A 69 2.25 7.29 -23.05
C ILE A 69 2.32 8.73 -23.51
N ASP A 70 3.53 9.24 -23.69
CA ASP A 70 3.76 10.60 -24.17
C ASP A 70 3.72 10.69 -25.72
N ASP A 71 3.87 11.91 -26.26
CA ASP A 71 3.84 12.17 -27.70
C ASP A 71 5.02 11.52 -28.43
N ALA A 72 6.11 11.20 -27.76
CA ALA A 72 7.26 10.46 -28.28
C ALA A 72 7.04 8.94 -28.25
N GLY A 73 5.92 8.47 -27.68
CA GLY A 73 5.59 7.05 -27.54
C GLY A 73 6.29 6.36 -26.39
N MET A 74 6.88 7.12 -25.46
CA MET A 74 7.49 6.57 -24.25
C MET A 74 6.43 6.20 -23.23
N VAL A 75 6.57 5.02 -22.67
CA VAL A 75 5.69 4.47 -21.65
C VAL A 75 6.27 4.79 -20.29
N THR A 76 5.52 5.51 -19.46
CA THR A 76 5.92 5.90 -18.10
C THR A 76 5.01 5.26 -17.08
N LEU A 77 5.59 4.65 -16.07
CA LEU A 77 4.86 4.08 -14.94
C LEU A 77 4.32 5.23 -14.07
N ASN A 78 3.01 5.24 -13.81
CA ASN A 78 2.40 6.28 -12.99
C ASN A 78 2.66 6.03 -11.50
N GLN A 79 2.77 7.09 -10.70
CA GLN A 79 3.08 7.01 -9.26
C GLN A 79 2.10 6.15 -8.42
N GLY A 80 0.92 5.88 -8.94
CA GLY A 80 -0.09 5.00 -8.31
C GLY A 80 -0.08 3.56 -8.82
N ALA A 81 0.95 3.12 -9.52
CA ALA A 81 0.98 1.84 -10.24
C ALA A 81 0.88 0.58 -9.38
N PHE A 82 1.17 0.67 -8.09
CA PHE A 82 0.98 -0.43 -7.14
C PHE A 82 -0.51 -0.76 -6.89
N VAL A 83 -1.40 0.22 -7.12
CA VAL A 83 -2.85 0.00 -7.10
C VAL A 83 -3.46 0.72 -8.30
N PRO A 84 -4.22 0.03 -9.18
CA PRO A 84 -4.86 0.65 -10.32
C PRO A 84 -5.71 1.86 -9.91
N SER A 85 -5.54 2.99 -10.61
CA SER A 85 -6.32 4.21 -10.31
C SER A 85 -7.73 4.17 -10.91
N ARG A 86 -8.00 3.25 -11.85
CA ARG A 86 -9.28 3.02 -12.53
C ARG A 86 -9.65 1.55 -12.49
N GLY A 87 -10.95 1.26 -12.68
CA GLY A 87 -11.50 -0.09 -12.56
C GLY A 87 -12.01 -0.38 -11.15
N PHE A 88 -13.35 -0.60 -11.01
CA PHE A 88 -13.95 -0.87 -9.69
C PHE A 88 -13.54 -2.25 -9.16
N ASP A 89 -13.58 -3.26 -10.00
CA ASP A 89 -13.31 -4.65 -9.60
C ASP A 89 -11.86 -4.83 -9.15
N GLU A 90 -10.90 -4.23 -9.87
CA GLU A 90 -9.49 -4.24 -9.49
C GLU A 90 -9.25 -3.51 -8.18
N LYS A 91 -9.88 -2.34 -7.99
CA LYS A 91 -9.79 -1.60 -6.72
C LYS A 91 -10.40 -2.38 -5.56
N ALA A 92 -11.57 -2.99 -5.75
CA ALA A 92 -12.22 -3.82 -4.75
C ALA A 92 -11.38 -5.06 -4.38
N TYR A 93 -10.73 -5.68 -5.35
CA TYR A 93 -9.80 -6.79 -5.11
C TYR A 93 -8.62 -6.36 -4.22
N TYR A 94 -7.93 -5.26 -4.58
CA TYR A 94 -6.80 -4.76 -3.77
C TYR A 94 -7.25 -4.26 -2.39
N LEU A 95 -8.40 -3.60 -2.29
CA LEU A 95 -8.99 -3.22 -1.01
C LEU A 95 -9.18 -4.45 -0.12
N GLY A 96 -9.86 -5.48 -0.63
CA GLY A 96 -10.12 -6.70 0.14
C GLY A 96 -8.83 -7.38 0.59
N ARG A 97 -7.85 -7.51 -0.28
CA ARG A 97 -6.55 -8.12 0.02
C ARG A 97 -5.77 -7.32 1.07
N ASN A 98 -5.62 -6.02 0.88
CA ASN A 98 -4.83 -5.17 1.78
C ASN A 98 -5.46 -5.10 3.17
N VAL A 99 -6.79 -4.96 3.26
CA VAL A 99 -7.50 -4.95 4.53
C VAL A 99 -7.41 -6.32 5.22
N ALA A 100 -7.55 -7.43 4.49
CA ALA A 100 -7.44 -8.77 5.06
C ALA A 100 -6.03 -9.04 5.63
N ASP A 101 -4.96 -8.68 4.91
CA ASP A 101 -3.59 -8.86 5.38
C ASP A 101 -3.30 -7.96 6.60
N HIS A 102 -3.78 -6.72 6.63
CA HIS A 102 -3.64 -5.82 7.78
C HIS A 102 -4.40 -6.36 9.00
N MET A 103 -5.66 -6.79 8.82
CA MET A 103 -6.43 -7.40 9.91
C MET A 103 -5.75 -8.66 10.46
N ALA A 104 -5.20 -9.52 9.59
CA ALA A 104 -4.48 -10.70 10.03
C ALA A 104 -3.24 -10.33 10.87
N THR A 105 -2.50 -9.29 10.48
CA THR A 105 -1.37 -8.74 11.25
C THR A 105 -1.83 -8.25 12.62
N SER A 106 -2.90 -7.44 12.65
CA SER A 106 -3.43 -6.87 13.91
C SER A 106 -3.95 -7.96 14.86
N VAL A 107 -4.65 -8.96 14.35
CA VAL A 107 -5.15 -10.10 15.15
C VAL A 107 -3.98 -10.93 15.67
N HIS A 108 -2.96 -11.23 14.85
CA HIS A 108 -1.75 -11.92 15.27
C HIS A 108 -1.07 -11.19 16.43
N ASN A 109 -0.86 -9.88 16.30
CA ASN A 109 -0.25 -9.05 17.33
C ASN A 109 -1.11 -8.95 18.60
N LEU A 110 -2.44 -8.92 18.45
CA LEU A 110 -3.37 -8.86 19.57
C LEU A 110 -3.41 -10.16 20.39
N LEU A 111 -3.38 -11.32 19.72
CA LEU A 111 -3.43 -12.63 20.39
C LEU A 111 -2.08 -13.02 20.99
N GLY A 112 -0.98 -12.48 20.49
CA GLY A 112 0.37 -12.74 21.00
C GLY A 112 0.91 -14.14 20.66
N ASP A 113 0.45 -14.74 19.58
CA ASP A 113 0.81 -16.09 19.15
C ASP A 113 2.15 -16.11 18.37
N GLY A 114 3.24 -15.61 18.96
CA GLY A 114 4.57 -15.60 18.35
C GLY A 114 5.22 -14.21 18.35
N GLU A 115 6.29 -14.04 17.53
CA GLU A 115 6.91 -12.72 17.37
C GLU A 115 5.96 -11.73 16.70
N PRO A 116 5.83 -10.51 17.23
CA PRO A 116 4.94 -9.51 16.65
C PRO A 116 5.37 -9.12 15.23
N LEU A 117 4.41 -9.09 14.32
CA LEU A 117 4.59 -8.51 12.99
C LEU A 117 4.70 -6.98 13.08
N PHE A 118 5.33 -6.38 12.07
CA PHE A 118 5.48 -4.94 12.02
C PHE A 118 4.12 -4.26 11.78
N GLU A 119 3.61 -3.58 12.81
CA GLU A 119 2.42 -2.75 12.75
C GLU A 119 2.66 -1.49 13.58
N ARG A 120 2.80 -0.36 12.92
CA ARG A 120 3.12 0.92 13.57
C ARG A 120 2.32 2.04 12.93
N ALA A 121 1.90 3.00 13.75
CA ALA A 121 1.20 4.20 13.29
C ALA A 121 1.68 5.41 14.08
N VAL A 122 1.55 6.58 13.49
CA VAL A 122 1.73 7.88 14.13
C VAL A 122 0.41 8.63 14.07
N TYR A 123 0.05 9.29 15.17
CA TYR A 123 -1.20 10.01 15.33
C TYR A 123 -0.92 11.43 15.76
N TYR A 124 -1.53 12.38 15.04
CA TYR A 124 -1.52 13.81 15.38
C TYR A 124 -2.90 14.37 15.13
N ASP A 125 -3.44 15.07 16.10
CA ASP A 125 -4.68 15.83 16.02
C ASP A 125 -4.41 17.33 15.97
N ARG A 126 -5.44 18.15 15.78
CA ARG A 126 -5.40 19.64 15.83
C ARG A 126 -4.46 20.26 14.81
N LEU A 127 -4.31 19.64 13.64
CA LEU A 127 -3.49 20.16 12.54
C LEU A 127 -4.30 21.10 11.65
N THR A 128 -3.63 22.11 11.09
CA THR A 128 -4.26 23.00 10.12
C THR A 128 -4.43 22.29 8.76
N PRO A 129 -5.39 22.71 7.91
CA PRO A 129 -5.50 22.17 6.55
C PRO A 129 -4.19 22.25 5.74
N LYS A 130 -3.43 23.33 5.91
CA LYS A 130 -2.13 23.50 5.26
C LYS A 130 -1.09 22.50 5.77
N SER A 131 -1.08 22.20 7.06
CA SER A 131 -0.20 21.18 7.62
C SER A 131 -0.56 19.78 7.11
N ILE A 132 -1.85 19.49 6.98
CA ILE A 132 -2.34 18.23 6.40
C ILE A 132 -1.88 18.07 4.95
N GLU A 133 -1.98 19.12 4.13
CA GLU A 133 -1.50 19.08 2.74
C GLU A 133 0.00 18.75 2.64
N LEU A 134 0.84 19.42 3.44
CA LEU A 134 2.28 19.13 3.51
C LEU A 134 2.57 17.68 3.97
N LEU A 135 1.85 17.21 4.99
CA LEU A 135 2.02 15.85 5.50
C LEU A 135 1.56 14.80 4.50
N ARG A 136 0.49 15.06 3.73
CA ARG A 136 -0.01 14.18 2.68
C ARG A 136 1.04 13.99 1.57
N GLU A 137 1.66 15.09 1.11
CA GLU A 137 2.74 15.03 0.13
C GLU A 137 3.94 14.25 0.69
N ARG A 138 4.37 14.61 1.91
CA ARG A 138 5.51 13.95 2.55
C ARG A 138 5.27 12.46 2.80
N ALA A 139 4.08 12.08 3.23
CA ALA A 139 3.71 10.67 3.45
C ALA A 139 3.75 9.87 2.16
N ARG A 140 3.32 10.47 1.04
CA ARG A 140 3.41 9.84 -0.29
C ARG A 140 4.86 9.57 -0.66
N ASP A 141 5.75 10.55 -0.54
CA ASP A 141 7.14 10.42 -0.94
C ASP A 141 7.87 9.36 -0.10
N VAL A 142 7.76 9.46 1.23
CA VAL A 142 8.41 8.52 2.15
C VAL A 142 7.83 7.11 1.99
N GLY A 143 6.51 7.00 1.85
CA GLY A 143 5.84 5.71 1.66
C GLY A 143 6.25 5.04 0.35
N MET A 144 6.31 5.78 -0.75
CA MET A 144 6.76 5.25 -2.03
C MET A 144 8.22 4.81 -1.98
N GLN A 145 9.10 5.59 -1.36
CA GLN A 145 10.49 5.21 -1.18
C GLN A 145 10.62 3.89 -0.41
N ALA A 146 9.94 3.73 0.71
CA ALA A 146 9.96 2.50 1.51
C ALA A 146 9.46 1.27 0.71
N LEU A 147 8.38 1.44 -0.07
CA LEU A 147 7.85 0.37 -0.93
C LEU A 147 8.85 -0.02 -2.03
N LEU A 148 9.50 0.95 -2.67
CA LEU A 148 10.48 0.70 -3.73
C LEU A 148 11.73 -0.02 -3.19
N GLU A 149 12.26 0.40 -2.05
CA GLU A 149 13.41 -0.23 -1.41
C GLU A 149 13.12 -1.69 -1.06
N LEU A 150 12.00 -1.95 -0.38
CA LEU A 150 11.65 -3.33 0.00
C LEU A 150 11.29 -4.19 -1.22
N ASN A 151 10.66 -3.62 -2.25
CA ASN A 151 10.37 -4.35 -3.48
C ASN A 151 11.64 -4.81 -4.20
N LYS A 152 12.69 -3.97 -4.23
CA LYS A 152 13.99 -4.33 -4.79
C LYS A 152 14.62 -5.52 -4.06
N ASP A 153 14.59 -5.51 -2.73
CA ASP A 153 15.13 -6.59 -1.92
C ASP A 153 14.32 -7.88 -2.10
N ALA A 154 12.98 -7.75 -2.10
CA ALA A 154 12.08 -8.88 -2.31
C ALA A 154 12.24 -9.52 -3.69
N LEU A 155 12.45 -8.71 -4.74
CA LEU A 155 12.72 -9.22 -6.09
C LEU A 155 14.01 -10.02 -6.14
N ALA A 156 15.10 -9.49 -5.57
CA ALA A 156 16.39 -10.17 -5.54
C ALA A 156 16.36 -11.51 -4.78
N LEU A 157 15.57 -11.57 -3.69
CA LEU A 157 15.36 -12.81 -2.93
C LEU A 157 14.47 -13.79 -3.71
N ALA A 158 13.41 -13.33 -4.35
CA ALA A 158 12.55 -14.17 -5.18
C ALA A 158 13.31 -14.82 -6.35
N ASP A 159 14.20 -14.07 -7.02
CA ASP A 159 15.06 -14.60 -8.08
C ASP A 159 16.04 -15.67 -7.54
N LYS A 160 16.58 -15.45 -6.34
CA LYS A 160 17.48 -16.41 -5.69
C LYS A 160 16.76 -17.71 -5.30
N ASP A 161 15.52 -17.59 -4.84
CA ASP A 161 14.70 -18.70 -4.33
C ASP A 161 13.94 -19.40 -5.48
N GLU A 162 14.11 -18.96 -6.74
CA GLU A 162 13.44 -19.58 -7.89
C GLU A 162 13.83 -21.05 -8.03
N GLY A 163 12.84 -21.93 -8.02
CA GLY A 163 13.01 -23.39 -8.11
C GLY A 163 13.34 -24.08 -6.79
N ASP A 164 13.45 -23.36 -5.67
CA ASP A 164 13.60 -23.96 -4.35
C ASP A 164 12.26 -24.52 -3.86
N ALA A 165 12.26 -25.79 -3.44
CA ALA A 165 11.06 -26.46 -2.91
C ALA A 165 10.60 -25.88 -1.56
N GLU A 166 11.47 -25.19 -0.83
CA GLU A 166 11.16 -24.52 0.42
C GLU A 166 10.57 -23.11 0.23
N ALA A 167 10.51 -22.59 -0.99
CA ALA A 167 9.92 -21.29 -1.32
C ALA A 167 8.38 -21.33 -1.22
N THR A 168 7.86 -21.46 -0.02
CA THR A 168 6.41 -21.59 0.28
C THR A 168 5.80 -20.34 0.90
N GLU A 169 6.60 -19.37 1.33
CA GLU A 169 6.15 -18.21 2.09
C GLU A 169 5.77 -17.04 1.17
N ARG A 170 5.01 -16.12 1.70
CA ARG A 170 4.67 -14.85 1.05
C ARG A 170 4.83 -13.69 2.01
N MET A 171 5.15 -12.53 1.50
CA MET A 171 5.15 -11.29 2.26
C MET A 171 4.21 -10.25 1.63
N SER A 172 3.76 -9.31 2.43
CA SER A 172 3.05 -8.11 1.99
C SER A 172 3.42 -6.95 2.91
N LEU A 173 3.83 -5.81 2.35
CA LEU A 173 3.92 -4.54 3.06
C LEU A 173 2.89 -3.59 2.46
N GLY A 174 1.92 -3.17 3.27
CA GLY A 174 0.94 -2.15 2.92
C GLY A 174 1.17 -0.88 3.74
N LEU A 175 1.13 0.26 3.09
CA LEU A 175 1.17 1.57 3.74
C LEU A 175 -0.11 2.33 3.42
N TYR A 176 -0.66 3.01 4.40
CA TYR A 176 -1.81 3.88 4.22
C TYR A 176 -1.60 5.18 4.95
N TYR A 177 -2.19 6.23 4.43
CA TYR A 177 -2.28 7.54 5.04
C TYR A 177 -3.76 7.93 5.10
N TYR A 178 -4.21 8.40 6.23
CA TYR A 178 -5.56 8.90 6.44
C TYR A 178 -5.50 10.32 6.99
N ASP A 179 -6.31 11.19 6.46
CA ASP A 179 -6.61 12.49 7.03
C ASP A 179 -8.13 12.77 6.96
N GLY A 180 -8.62 13.52 7.92
CA GLY A 180 -10.03 13.88 8.03
C GLY A 180 -10.25 14.94 9.10
N PRO A 181 -11.48 15.42 9.26
CA PRO A 181 -11.84 16.31 10.36
C PRO A 181 -11.51 15.67 11.71
N ASP A 182 -11.04 16.48 12.68
CA ASP A 182 -10.90 16.04 14.06
C ASP A 182 -12.32 15.90 14.67
N GLU A 183 -12.78 14.67 14.82
CA GLU A 183 -14.13 14.36 15.32
C GLU A 183 -14.36 14.88 16.75
N LYS A 184 -13.30 14.99 17.55
CA LYS A 184 -13.40 15.55 18.91
C LYS A 184 -13.68 17.06 18.92
N LEU A 185 -13.31 17.75 17.84
CA LEU A 185 -13.60 19.18 17.67
C LEU A 185 -14.91 19.44 16.91
N ALA A 186 -15.40 18.47 16.15
CA ALA A 186 -16.66 18.55 15.42
C ALA A 186 -17.89 18.26 16.28
N GLY A 187 -17.75 17.52 17.39
CA GLY A 187 -18.72 17.41 18.46
C GLY A 187 -18.56 18.60 19.40
N GLY A 188 -19.56 19.50 19.47
CA GLY A 188 -19.55 20.66 20.36
C GLY A 188 -19.33 20.30 21.85
N PRO A 189 -19.20 21.31 22.74
CA PRO A 189 -18.67 21.16 24.09
C PRO A 189 -19.57 20.46 25.11
N ASP A 190 -20.45 19.54 24.74
CA ASP A 190 -21.40 18.94 25.69
C ASP A 190 -21.65 17.44 25.42
N ALA A 191 -20.69 16.60 25.70
CA ALA A 191 -20.95 15.16 25.78
C ALA A 191 -20.33 14.40 26.98
N ASP A 192 -19.60 15.09 27.88
CA ASP A 192 -18.91 14.38 28.95
C ASP A 192 -19.16 14.94 30.38
N ASP A 193 -20.19 15.79 30.58
CA ASP A 193 -20.52 16.36 31.91
C ASP A 193 -21.91 15.98 32.41
N GLN A 194 -22.38 14.75 32.13
CA GLN A 194 -23.50 14.12 32.82
C GLN A 194 -23.10 12.74 33.35
N ARG A 195 -22.11 12.68 34.20
CA ARG A 195 -22.07 11.67 35.23
C ARG A 195 -22.83 12.22 36.39
N ASP A 196 -24.05 11.73 36.45
CA ASP A 196 -25.03 11.90 37.51
C ASP A 196 -24.43 11.57 38.90
N ASP A 197 -24.09 12.64 39.66
CA ASP A 197 -23.82 12.60 41.09
C ASP A 197 -25.15 12.53 41.86
N SER A 198 -25.93 11.51 41.62
CA SER A 198 -27.14 11.24 42.36
C SER A 198 -27.18 9.77 42.78
N ASP A 199 -26.41 9.42 43.80
CA ASP A 199 -26.83 8.41 44.79
C ASP A 199 -25.88 8.39 46.01
N ASP A 200 -26.02 9.38 46.88
CA ASP A 200 -25.53 9.27 48.26
C ASP A 200 -26.34 10.20 49.18
N SER A 201 -27.63 9.89 49.39
CA SER A 201 -28.33 10.35 50.59
C SER A 201 -29.57 9.50 50.80
N GLU A 202 -29.56 8.80 51.84
CA GLU A 202 -30.59 8.31 52.75
C GLU A 202 -30.32 6.83 53.12
N SER A 203 -30.21 6.42 54.27
CA SER A 203 -30.76 6.89 55.55
C SER A 203 -30.11 6.10 56.68
N GLY A 204 -29.72 6.83 57.67
CA GLY A 204 -29.52 6.24 58.97
C GLY A 204 -30.83 6.11 59.70
N LYS A 205 -30.80 5.28 60.73
CA LYS A 205 -31.75 5.10 61.85
C LYS A 205 -32.71 3.95 61.75
N THR A 206 -32.51 3.08 62.62
CA THR A 206 -33.19 2.67 63.87
C THR A 206 -32.90 1.19 64.06
N GLY A 207 -32.43 0.69 65.18
CA GLY A 207 -32.79 0.85 66.50
C GLY A 207 -33.36 -0.45 67.00
N GLY A 208 -32.77 -1.04 68.09
CA GLY A 208 -33.50 -1.82 69.06
C GLY A 208 -33.26 -3.33 69.10
N GLN A 209 -32.50 -3.75 70.07
CA GLN A 209 -32.88 -4.65 71.15
C GLN A 209 -33.62 -5.95 70.73
N VAL A 210 -33.10 -7.06 70.98
CA VAL A 210 -33.16 -7.99 72.13
C VAL A 210 -32.09 -9.05 71.95
#